data_7079a03cd0e57905244779bed394f8e6
#
_entry.id   7079a03cd0e57905244779bed394f8e6
#
_cell.length_a   1.000
_cell.length_b   1.000
_cell.length_c   1.000
_cell.angle_alpha   90.00
_cell.angle_beta   90.00
_cell.angle_gamma   90.00
#
_symmetry.space_group_name_H-M   'P 1'
#
loop_
_entity.id
_entity.type
_entity.pdbx_description
1 polymer ?
#
loop_
_entity_poly.entity_id
_entity_poly.type
_entity_poly.pdbx_seq_one_letter_code
_entity_poly.pdbx_strand_id
1 'polypeptide(L)'
;TTGGLGRQVEVGDVCASATLAYTDADATAFGYARGQTPGQPETFAGDAALLERLEQVGQEALRGATASSGSARLRVGQMLAGNSFVTAANVADTREVFPAALSTDMESTALAQVAAGAGVPFVSVRGVSDLCGPEAGQDFHIAVEEAAARSAAVVLALLS
;
A
#
# COMPACT_ATOMS: atom_id res chain seq x y z
N THR A 1 7.42 -4.85 -1.86
CA THR A 1 7.32 -3.51 -2.47
C THR A 1 5.91 -3.23 -2.97
N THR A 2 5.67 -2.02 -3.48
CA THR A 2 4.36 -1.57 -3.99
C THR A 2 4.56 -0.51 -5.08
N GLY A 3 3.62 -0.42 -6.01
CA GLY A 3 3.56 0.67 -6.99
C GLY A 3 2.78 1.87 -6.43
N GLY A 4 3.30 3.08 -6.60
CA GLY A 4 2.65 4.31 -6.17
C GLY A 4 1.48 4.70 -7.08
N LEU A 5 0.29 4.94 -6.51
CA LEU A 5 -0.93 5.39 -7.20
C LEU A 5 -1.25 6.86 -6.92
N GLY A 6 -1.16 7.26 -5.68
CA GLY A 6 -1.48 8.62 -5.25
C GLY A 6 -0.54 9.64 -5.87
N ARG A 7 -1.07 10.79 -6.31
CA ARG A 7 -0.26 11.85 -6.95
C ARG A 7 0.83 12.43 -6.04
N GLN A 8 0.65 12.30 -4.72
CA GLN A 8 1.61 12.76 -3.71
C GLN A 8 2.64 11.70 -3.34
N VAL A 9 2.51 10.47 -3.86
CA VAL A 9 3.43 9.36 -3.57
C VAL A 9 4.62 9.45 -4.50
N GLU A 10 5.80 9.30 -3.93
CA GLU A 10 7.08 9.33 -4.66
C GLU A 10 7.78 7.98 -4.55
N VAL A 11 8.60 7.68 -5.54
CA VAL A 11 9.48 6.49 -5.48
C VAL A 11 10.38 6.61 -4.25
N GLY A 12 10.46 5.52 -3.49
CA GLY A 12 11.22 5.48 -2.25
C GLY A 12 10.45 5.87 -0.99
N ASP A 13 9.22 6.36 -1.10
CA ASP A 13 8.31 6.47 0.04
C ASP A 13 7.99 5.08 0.61
N VAL A 14 7.42 5.05 1.80
CA VAL A 14 6.83 3.85 2.40
C VAL A 14 5.35 4.10 2.62
N CYS A 15 4.51 3.20 2.15
CA CYS A 15 3.06 3.22 2.38
C CYS A 15 2.69 2.21 3.47
N ALA A 16 1.78 2.63 4.37
CA ALA A 16 1.17 1.78 5.38
C ALA A 16 -0.36 1.81 5.26
N SER A 17 -1.00 0.65 5.41
CA SER A 17 -2.42 0.50 5.13
C SER A 17 -3.30 0.92 6.32
N ALA A 18 -3.93 2.10 6.22
CA ALA A 18 -5.08 2.42 7.08
C ALA A 18 -6.30 1.58 6.66
N THR A 19 -6.48 1.36 5.36
CA THR A 19 -7.48 0.47 4.79
C THR A 19 -6.93 -0.27 3.58
N LEU A 20 -7.52 -1.42 3.27
CA LEU A 20 -7.19 -2.25 2.11
C LEU A 20 -8.45 -2.65 1.36
N ALA A 21 -8.38 -2.63 0.02
CA ALA A 21 -9.42 -3.11 -0.89
C ALA A 21 -8.81 -3.82 -2.10
N TYR A 22 -9.59 -4.65 -2.79
CA TYR A 22 -9.13 -5.25 -4.03
C TYR A 22 -9.24 -4.29 -5.21
N THR A 23 -8.26 -4.28 -6.10
CA THR A 23 -8.32 -3.51 -7.36
C THR A 23 -9.29 -4.12 -8.37
N ASP A 24 -9.36 -5.44 -8.40
CA ASP A 24 -9.96 -6.26 -9.47
C ASP A 24 -11.25 -6.99 -9.06
N ALA A 25 -11.68 -6.89 -7.80
CA ALA A 25 -12.97 -7.42 -7.39
C ALA A 25 -14.11 -6.52 -7.87
N ASP A 26 -15.03 -7.09 -8.63
CA ASP A 26 -16.23 -6.41 -9.13
C ASP A 26 -17.47 -7.28 -8.95
N ALA A 27 -18.24 -7.01 -7.94
CA ALA A 27 -19.55 -7.59 -7.68
C ALA A 27 -20.65 -6.52 -7.65
N THR A 28 -20.45 -5.40 -8.34
CA THR A 28 -21.39 -4.26 -8.38
C THR A 28 -22.76 -4.63 -8.94
N ALA A 29 -22.81 -5.60 -9.85
CA ALA A 29 -24.07 -6.16 -10.35
C ALA A 29 -24.96 -6.76 -9.25
N PHE A 30 -24.38 -7.08 -8.09
CA PHE A 30 -25.09 -7.61 -6.92
C PHE A 30 -25.19 -6.59 -5.78
N GLY A 31 -24.87 -5.31 -6.04
CA GLY A 31 -24.98 -4.22 -5.07
C GLY A 31 -23.76 -4.05 -4.14
N TYR A 32 -22.65 -4.73 -4.40
CA TYR A 32 -21.39 -4.53 -3.68
C TYR A 32 -20.61 -3.33 -4.23
N ALA A 33 -19.74 -2.76 -3.41
CA ALA A 33 -18.83 -1.72 -3.88
C ALA A 33 -17.72 -2.32 -4.79
N ARG A 34 -17.12 -1.51 -5.66
CA ARG A 34 -15.88 -1.91 -6.35
C ARG A 34 -14.80 -2.19 -5.31
N GLY A 35 -14.06 -3.27 -5.52
CA GLY A 35 -13.05 -3.75 -4.59
C GLY A 35 -13.57 -4.62 -3.44
N GLN A 36 -14.88 -4.77 -3.32
CA GLN A 36 -15.52 -5.59 -2.31
C GLN A 36 -15.83 -6.99 -2.86
N THR A 37 -15.41 -8.01 -2.13
CA THR A 37 -15.83 -9.39 -2.41
C THR A 37 -17.12 -9.74 -1.65
N PRO A 38 -18.03 -10.55 -2.22
CA PRO A 38 -19.27 -10.93 -1.56
C PRO A 38 -19.06 -11.50 -0.17
N GLY A 39 -19.87 -11.03 0.78
CA GLY A 39 -19.80 -11.46 2.18
C GLY A 39 -18.64 -10.88 2.99
N GLN A 40 -17.82 -10.03 2.39
CA GLN A 40 -16.73 -9.33 3.07
C GLN A 40 -17.06 -7.84 3.27
N PRO A 41 -16.37 -7.13 4.17
CA PRO A 41 -16.49 -5.69 4.29
C PRO A 41 -16.01 -5.00 3.00
N GLU A 42 -16.42 -3.75 2.78
CA GLU A 42 -15.98 -2.93 1.64
C GLU A 42 -14.47 -2.72 1.65
N THR A 43 -13.91 -2.50 2.84
CA THR A 43 -12.47 -2.40 3.06
C THR A 43 -12.07 -3.14 4.32
N PHE A 44 -10.83 -3.63 4.36
CA PHE A 44 -10.22 -4.19 5.56
C PHE A 44 -9.45 -3.09 6.29
N ALA A 45 -9.82 -2.80 7.54
CA ALA A 45 -9.16 -1.78 8.34
C ALA A 45 -7.79 -2.27 8.83
N GLY A 46 -6.80 -1.38 8.79
CA GLY A 46 -5.53 -1.56 9.49
C GLY A 46 -5.74 -1.50 11.01
N ASP A 47 -4.94 -2.24 11.75
CA ASP A 47 -5.03 -2.24 13.22
C ASP A 47 -4.66 -0.87 13.80
N ALA A 48 -5.54 -0.31 14.63
CA ALA A 48 -5.41 1.05 15.14
C ALA A 48 -4.17 1.22 16.04
N ALA A 49 -3.82 0.23 16.86
CA ALA A 49 -2.67 0.31 17.75
C ALA A 49 -1.35 0.24 16.97
N LEU A 50 -1.30 -0.59 15.93
CA LEU A 50 -0.14 -0.65 15.03
C LEU A 50 0.01 0.66 14.24
N LEU A 51 -1.08 1.27 13.78
CA LEU A 51 -1.05 2.55 13.07
C LEU A 51 -0.59 3.69 13.98
N GLU A 52 -1.11 3.77 15.20
CA GLU A 52 -0.67 4.76 16.19
C GLU A 52 0.83 4.64 16.47
N ARG A 53 1.32 3.42 16.64
CA ARG A 53 2.76 3.16 16.84
C ARG A 53 3.58 3.56 15.60
N LEU A 54 3.09 3.27 14.40
CA LEU A 54 3.75 3.68 13.15
C LEU A 54 3.88 5.20 13.04
N GLU A 55 2.87 5.96 13.44
CA GLU A 55 2.92 7.42 13.44
C GLU A 55 4.01 7.96 14.36
N GLN A 56 4.25 7.29 15.49
CA GLN A 56 5.26 7.69 16.47
C GLN A 56 6.69 7.42 16.01
N VAL A 57 6.95 6.27 15.40
CA VAL A 57 8.33 5.79 15.15
C VAL A 57 8.69 5.68 13.67
N GLY A 58 7.71 5.54 12.78
CA GLY A 58 7.95 5.08 11.41
C GLY A 58 8.68 6.10 10.55
N GLN A 59 8.36 7.39 10.66
CA GLN A 59 9.02 8.42 9.84
C GLN A 59 10.50 8.58 10.17
N GLU A 60 10.88 8.49 11.45
CA GLU A 60 12.28 8.59 11.86
C GLU A 60 13.07 7.35 11.44
N ALA A 61 12.47 6.17 11.62
CA ALA A 61 13.06 4.91 11.15
C ALA A 61 13.29 4.91 9.63
N LEU A 62 12.33 5.45 8.87
CA LEU A 62 12.46 5.57 7.42
C LEU A 62 13.61 6.50 7.02
N ARG A 63 13.77 7.65 7.67
CA ARG A 63 14.86 8.59 7.37
C ARG A 63 16.25 7.97 7.52
N GLY A 64 16.41 7.10 8.49
CA GLY A 64 17.68 6.40 8.76
C GLY A 64 17.83 5.05 8.05
N ALA A 65 16.85 4.63 7.23
CA ALA A 65 16.82 3.27 6.69
C ALA A 65 17.91 2.99 5.65
N THR A 66 18.17 3.94 4.75
CA THR A 66 19.19 3.83 3.68
C THR A 66 19.89 5.17 3.48
N ALA A 67 21.02 5.17 2.77
CA ALA A 67 21.77 6.40 2.49
C ALA A 67 20.95 7.47 1.74
N SER A 68 19.93 7.07 0.99
CA SER A 68 19.10 7.95 0.17
C SER A 68 17.67 8.15 0.72
N SER A 69 17.34 7.61 1.90
CA SER A 69 15.99 7.70 2.46
C SER A 69 15.67 9.00 3.22
N GLY A 70 16.61 9.93 3.31
CA GLY A 70 16.45 11.15 4.13
C GLY A 70 15.25 12.02 3.77
N SER A 71 14.84 12.06 2.51
CA SER A 71 13.65 12.79 2.03
C SER A 71 12.39 11.93 1.90
N ALA A 72 12.52 10.60 2.04
CA ALA A 72 11.40 9.67 1.91
C ALA A 72 10.34 9.91 3.00
N ARG A 73 9.09 9.66 2.64
CA ARG A 73 7.95 9.86 3.55
C ARG A 73 7.23 8.58 3.86
N LEU A 74 6.87 8.41 5.12
CA LEU A 74 5.88 7.43 5.53
C LEU A 74 4.49 8.00 5.26
N ARG A 75 3.70 7.26 4.50
CA ARG A 75 2.33 7.64 4.13
C ARG A 75 1.37 6.59 4.66
N VAL A 76 0.39 7.02 5.42
CA VAL A 76 -0.65 6.15 5.97
C VAL A 76 -1.97 6.45 5.24
N GLY A 77 -2.61 5.43 4.67
CA GLY A 77 -3.85 5.61 3.93
C GLY A 77 -4.36 4.34 3.26
N GLN A 78 -5.23 4.50 2.28
CA GLN A 78 -5.75 3.36 1.53
C GLN A 78 -4.64 2.75 0.66
N MET A 79 -4.48 1.44 0.77
CA MET A 79 -3.69 0.65 -0.16
C MET A 79 -4.60 -0.35 -0.88
N LEU A 80 -4.21 -0.74 -2.08
CA LEU A 80 -4.96 -1.70 -2.89
C LEU A 80 -4.10 -2.93 -3.17
N ALA A 81 -4.75 -4.06 -3.43
CA ALA A 81 -4.08 -5.21 -4.01
C ALA A 81 -5.02 -5.97 -4.95
N GLY A 82 -4.45 -6.64 -5.93
CA GLY A 82 -5.21 -7.48 -6.88
C GLY A 82 -4.29 -8.39 -7.67
N ASN A 83 -4.89 -9.25 -8.49
CA ASN A 83 -4.16 -10.26 -9.25
C ASN A 83 -3.54 -9.72 -10.56
N SER A 84 -3.75 -8.45 -10.85
CA SER A 84 -3.23 -7.80 -12.06
C SER A 84 -2.35 -6.61 -11.69
N PHE A 85 -1.26 -6.42 -12.43
CA PHE A 85 -0.48 -5.21 -12.34
C PHE A 85 -1.30 -3.99 -12.74
N VAL A 86 -1.15 -2.91 -11.99
CA VAL A 86 -1.64 -1.59 -12.40
C VAL A 86 -0.57 -0.94 -13.28
N THR A 87 -0.94 -0.69 -14.53
CA THR A 87 -0.07 -0.16 -15.59
C THR A 87 -0.75 1.02 -16.28
N ALA A 88 -0.10 1.60 -17.27
CA ALA A 88 -0.68 2.65 -18.10
C ALA A 88 -2.06 2.29 -18.68
N ALA A 89 -2.35 1.00 -18.89
CA ALA A 89 -3.60 0.54 -19.48
C ALA A 89 -4.81 0.66 -18.53
N ASN A 90 -4.60 0.58 -17.22
CA ASN A 90 -5.69 0.52 -16.23
C ASN A 90 -5.54 1.50 -15.05
N VAL A 91 -4.43 2.23 -14.96
CA VAL A 91 -4.19 3.16 -13.85
C VAL A 91 -5.21 4.29 -13.75
N ALA A 92 -5.73 4.76 -14.89
CA ALA A 92 -6.73 5.82 -14.92
C ALA A 92 -8.04 5.36 -14.27
N ASP A 93 -8.55 4.19 -14.65
CA ASP A 93 -9.72 3.56 -14.05
C ASP A 93 -9.51 3.30 -12.55
N THR A 94 -8.36 2.74 -12.19
CA THR A 94 -8.03 2.49 -10.78
C THR A 94 -8.06 3.77 -9.94
N ARG A 95 -7.50 4.88 -10.45
CA ARG A 95 -7.51 6.18 -9.77
C ARG A 95 -8.89 6.82 -9.69
N GLU A 96 -9.74 6.59 -10.70
CA GLU A 96 -11.13 7.08 -10.70
C GLU A 96 -11.96 6.33 -9.66
N VAL A 97 -11.85 5.01 -9.63
CA VAL A 97 -12.59 4.17 -8.69
C VAL A 97 -12.08 4.33 -7.25
N PHE A 98 -10.77 4.48 -7.05
CA PHE A 98 -10.13 4.58 -5.74
C PHE A 98 -9.31 5.88 -5.61
N PRO A 99 -9.95 7.05 -5.56
CA PRO A 99 -9.24 8.34 -5.61
C PRO A 99 -8.36 8.62 -4.37
N ALA A 100 -8.60 7.92 -3.27
CA ALA A 100 -7.81 8.04 -2.04
C ALA A 100 -6.65 7.03 -1.94
N ALA A 101 -6.51 6.13 -2.91
CA ALA A 101 -5.49 5.09 -2.86
C ALA A 101 -4.08 5.67 -3.00
N LEU A 102 -3.19 5.26 -2.09
CA LEU A 102 -1.78 5.63 -2.09
C LEU A 102 -0.95 4.73 -2.99
N SER A 103 -1.20 3.42 -2.93
CA SER A 103 -0.37 2.42 -3.62
C SER A 103 -1.15 1.15 -3.92
N THR A 104 -0.56 0.30 -4.75
CA THR A 104 -1.10 -1.02 -5.07
C THR A 104 0.01 -2.08 -5.11
N ASP A 105 -0.33 -3.27 -4.65
CA ASP A 105 0.49 -4.49 -4.72
C ASP A 105 -0.35 -5.70 -5.13
N MET A 106 0.11 -6.90 -4.91
CA MET A 106 -0.61 -8.11 -5.32
C MET A 106 -0.99 -9.04 -4.14
N GLU A 107 -0.64 -8.70 -2.89
CA GLU A 107 -0.80 -9.61 -1.75
C GLU A 107 -1.54 -8.99 -0.56
N SER A 108 -1.38 -7.69 -0.32
CA SER A 108 -1.75 -7.06 0.96
C SER A 108 -3.22 -7.23 1.32
N THR A 109 -4.15 -7.07 0.37
CA THR A 109 -5.59 -7.21 0.65
C THR A 109 -5.98 -8.64 0.97
N ALA A 110 -5.37 -9.63 0.30
CA ALA A 110 -5.61 -11.04 0.60
C ALA A 110 -5.12 -11.42 2.00
N LEU A 111 -3.95 -10.91 2.40
CA LEU A 111 -3.42 -11.09 3.76
C LEU A 111 -4.33 -10.42 4.80
N ALA A 112 -4.80 -9.21 4.53
CA ALA A 112 -5.73 -8.50 5.42
C ALA A 112 -7.06 -9.26 5.57
N GLN A 113 -7.59 -9.81 4.50
CA GLN A 113 -8.81 -10.63 4.54
C GLN A 113 -8.64 -11.86 5.42
N VAL A 114 -7.53 -12.58 5.28
CA VAL A 114 -7.23 -13.75 6.12
C VAL A 114 -7.04 -13.34 7.58
N ALA A 115 -6.29 -12.27 7.84
CA ALA A 115 -6.06 -11.76 9.20
C ALA A 115 -7.38 -11.34 9.87
N ALA A 116 -8.23 -10.60 9.14
CA ALA A 116 -9.56 -10.21 9.64
C ALA A 116 -10.44 -11.43 9.98
N GLY A 117 -10.46 -12.45 9.11
CA GLY A 117 -11.20 -13.69 9.35
C GLY A 117 -10.68 -14.47 10.56
N ALA A 118 -9.40 -14.33 10.89
CA ALA A 118 -8.76 -14.97 12.04
C ALA A 118 -8.76 -14.09 13.31
N GLY A 119 -9.23 -12.84 13.24
CA GLY A 119 -9.16 -11.90 14.35
C GLY A 119 -7.74 -11.47 14.73
N VAL A 120 -6.83 -11.47 13.75
CA VAL A 120 -5.41 -11.11 13.95
C VAL A 120 -5.18 -9.65 13.53
N PRO A 121 -4.56 -8.81 14.37
CA PRO A 121 -4.15 -7.46 13.99
C PRO A 121 -3.28 -7.45 12.74
N PHE A 122 -3.55 -6.54 11.82
CA PHE A 122 -2.82 -6.47 10.55
C PHE A 122 -2.61 -5.03 10.06
N VAL A 123 -1.42 -4.74 9.58
CA VAL A 123 -1.07 -3.56 8.78
C VAL A 123 -0.09 -3.98 7.71
N SER A 124 -0.30 -3.59 6.47
CA SER A 124 0.70 -3.71 5.41
C SER A 124 1.61 -2.50 5.42
N VAL A 125 2.94 -2.72 5.35
CA VAL A 125 3.96 -1.67 5.26
C VAL A 125 4.86 -1.99 4.06
N ARG A 126 4.84 -1.13 3.03
CA ARG A 126 5.51 -1.41 1.76
C ARG A 126 6.31 -0.22 1.24
N GLY A 127 7.53 -0.48 0.79
CA GLY A 127 8.35 0.50 0.08
C GLY A 127 7.88 0.69 -1.36
N VAL A 128 7.77 1.93 -1.81
CA VAL A 128 7.38 2.28 -3.17
C VAL A 128 8.58 2.12 -4.09
N SER A 129 8.55 1.13 -4.97
CA SER A 129 9.62 0.83 -5.94
C SER A 129 9.46 1.57 -7.26
N ASP A 130 8.22 1.86 -7.65
CA ASP A 130 7.84 2.45 -8.94
C ASP A 130 6.53 3.22 -8.81
N LEU A 131 6.17 3.96 -9.84
CA LEU A 131 4.87 4.62 -9.94
C LEU A 131 4.01 3.94 -11.02
N CYS A 132 2.75 3.71 -10.69
CA CYS A 132 1.77 3.20 -11.65
C CYS A 132 1.38 4.31 -12.62
N GLY A 133 1.73 4.21 -13.89
CA GLY A 133 1.36 5.21 -14.91
C GLY A 133 2.09 5.02 -16.23
N PRO A 134 1.87 5.95 -17.20
CA PRO A 134 2.49 5.87 -18.54
C PRO A 134 4.02 5.86 -18.49
N GLU A 135 4.57 6.41 -17.43
CA GLU A 135 6.01 6.53 -17.21
C GLU A 135 6.56 5.46 -16.27
N ALA A 136 5.74 4.54 -15.81
CA ALA A 136 6.12 3.45 -14.89
C ALA A 136 7.24 2.53 -15.43
N GLY A 137 7.65 2.69 -16.67
CA GLY A 137 8.77 1.98 -17.26
C GLY A 137 9.96 2.87 -17.57
N GLN A 138 9.88 4.16 -17.26
CA GLN A 138 10.84 5.06 -17.87
C GLN A 138 11.94 5.58 -16.97
N ASP A 139 11.88 5.80 -15.69
CA ASP A 139 13.07 6.38 -15.06
C ASP A 139 13.11 6.53 -13.53
N PHE A 140 12.15 6.02 -12.79
CA PHE A 140 12.18 6.24 -11.35
C PHE A 140 12.02 4.96 -10.54
N HIS A 141 12.82 3.97 -10.86
CA HIS A 141 12.92 2.77 -10.04
C HIS A 141 14.09 2.92 -9.08
N ILE A 142 13.82 2.80 -7.78
CA ILE A 142 14.88 2.41 -6.86
C ILE A 142 15.00 0.88 -6.91
N ALA A 143 16.17 0.36 -6.59
CA ALA A 143 16.37 -1.08 -6.48
C ALA A 143 15.33 -1.68 -5.53
N VAL A 144 14.79 -2.84 -5.90
CA VAL A 144 13.79 -3.56 -5.08
C VAL A 144 14.30 -3.79 -3.67
N GLU A 145 15.59 -4.11 -3.54
CA GLU A 145 16.28 -4.30 -2.27
C GLU A 145 16.28 -3.03 -1.41
N GLU A 146 16.42 -1.86 -2.01
CA GLU A 146 16.39 -0.60 -1.29
C GLU A 146 14.99 -0.26 -0.82
N ALA A 147 13.97 -0.42 -1.67
CA ALA A 147 12.57 -0.25 -1.28
C ALA A 147 12.20 -1.22 -0.14
N ALA A 148 12.64 -2.47 -0.24
CA ALA A 148 12.44 -3.48 0.81
C ALA A 148 13.15 -3.10 2.11
N ALA A 149 14.39 -2.62 2.05
CA ALA A 149 15.14 -2.19 3.24
C ALA A 149 14.45 -1.05 3.97
N ARG A 150 13.86 -0.08 3.23
CA ARG A 150 13.12 1.04 3.80
C ARG A 150 11.87 0.57 4.55
N SER A 151 11.06 -0.30 3.95
CA SER A 151 9.88 -0.86 4.62
C SER A 151 10.27 -1.76 5.80
N ALA A 152 11.34 -2.54 5.69
CA ALA A 152 11.84 -3.38 6.78
C ALA A 152 12.29 -2.55 8.00
N ALA A 153 12.98 -1.42 7.78
CA ALA A 153 13.39 -0.54 8.86
C ALA A 153 12.17 0.02 9.64
N VAL A 154 11.12 0.41 8.92
CA VAL A 154 9.86 0.88 9.53
C VAL A 154 9.19 -0.23 10.34
N VAL A 155 9.12 -1.46 9.80
CA VAL A 155 8.54 -2.62 10.51
C VAL A 155 9.36 -2.98 11.74
N LEU A 156 10.68 -2.98 11.67
CA LEU A 156 11.55 -3.27 12.83
C LEU A 156 11.35 -2.23 13.95
N ALA A 157 11.23 -0.96 13.61
CA ALA A 157 10.95 0.09 14.59
C ALA A 157 9.54 -0.04 15.20
N LEU A 158 8.56 -0.52 14.43
CA LEU A 158 7.22 -0.81 14.92
C LEU A 158 7.22 -1.92 15.99
N LEU A 159 8.09 -2.91 15.83
CA LEU A 159 8.18 -4.10 16.71
C LEU A 159 9.11 -3.89 17.92
N SER A 160 9.85 -2.79 17.97
CA SER A 160 10.76 -2.44 19.08
C SER A 160 10.04 -1.69 20.19
#